data_5894708f1574e76220e94da11cf1ebe7
#
_entry.id   5894708f1574e76220e94da11cf1ebe7
#
_cell.length_a   1.000
_cell.length_b   1.000
_cell.length_c   1.000
_cell.angle_alpha   90.00
_cell.angle_beta   90.00
_cell.angle_gamma   90.00
#
_symmetry.space_group_name_H-M   'P 1'
#
loop_
_entity.id
_entity.type
_entity.pdbx_description
1 polymer ?
#
loop_
_entity_poly.entity_id
_entity_poly.type
_entity_poly.pdbx_seq_one_letter_code
_entity_poly.pdbx_strand_id
1 'polypeptide(L)'
;MSERPPLWPSLARWIASSANSLVHFVPLLLVSPVSRPAAWAIYRQWGRNTCRIFGITLSLRDDNSGDLGPKPHLYVWLNQTSLADVVAVAQLLPPWYSIGNIEYAMMPLLGWAIVPLRFVVIVRQWKAQAKRGIERAAAGLARGQTWVISVEGSRTPDGRLLPFKKGPAVLALKSQATIIPLALHGARDVMPRGEWRLRPGHIEVHLLKAIPTRGLTYDDRNGLLEQLRSVAERELA
;
A
#
# COMPACT_ATOMS: atom_id res chain seq x y z
N MET A 1 23.74 -11.29 -9.30
CA MET A 1 23.52 -11.09 -7.85
C MET A 1 24.17 -9.77 -7.49
N SER A 2 23.38 -8.71 -7.20
CA SER A 2 23.95 -7.42 -6.81
C SER A 2 24.59 -7.53 -5.41
N GLU A 3 25.78 -7.00 -5.26
CA GLU A 3 26.51 -6.97 -3.98
C GLU A 3 25.67 -6.37 -2.85
N ARG A 4 25.81 -6.93 -1.65
CA ARG A 4 25.14 -6.39 -0.46
C ARG A 4 25.69 -4.99 -0.15
N PRO A 5 24.81 -4.00 0.16
CA PRO A 5 25.28 -2.68 0.58
C PRO A 5 26.25 -2.77 1.76
N PRO A 6 27.25 -1.89 1.83
CA PRO A 6 28.22 -1.91 2.92
C PRO A 6 27.55 -1.65 4.27
N LEU A 7 28.09 -2.25 5.34
CA LEU A 7 27.48 -2.28 6.65
C LEU A 7 27.33 -0.89 7.27
N TRP A 8 28.45 -0.13 7.33
CA TRP A 8 28.48 1.15 8.04
C TRP A 8 27.57 2.24 7.42
N PRO A 9 27.55 2.44 6.08
CA PRO A 9 26.58 3.33 5.47
C PRO A 9 25.11 2.90 5.68
N SER A 10 24.84 1.60 5.73
CA SER A 10 23.50 1.09 6.01
C SER A 10 23.06 1.40 7.43
N LEU A 11 23.93 1.21 8.42
CA LEU A 11 23.67 1.55 9.81
C LEU A 11 23.46 3.07 9.99
N ALA A 12 24.31 3.90 9.38
CA ALA A 12 24.17 5.35 9.43
C ALA A 12 22.81 5.82 8.86
N ARG A 13 22.38 5.26 7.72
CA ARG A 13 21.07 5.54 7.13
C ARG A 13 19.92 5.12 8.05
N TRP A 14 20.04 3.97 8.71
CA TRP A 14 19.01 3.52 9.68
C TRP A 14 18.94 4.40 10.91
N ILE A 15 20.09 4.86 11.45
CA ILE A 15 20.13 5.83 12.56
C ILE A 15 19.43 7.12 12.13
N ALA A 16 19.79 7.67 10.96
CA ALA A 16 19.16 8.86 10.42
C ALA A 16 17.65 8.68 10.19
N SER A 17 17.23 7.52 9.66
CA SER A 17 15.81 7.20 9.46
C SER A 17 15.06 7.03 10.77
N SER A 18 15.69 6.48 11.80
CA SER A 18 15.10 6.38 13.15
C SER A 18 14.92 7.75 13.78
N ALA A 19 15.90 8.63 13.68
CA ALA A 19 15.78 10.01 14.13
C ALA A 19 14.67 10.76 13.37
N ASN A 20 14.64 10.63 12.04
CA ASN A 20 13.55 11.16 11.20
C ASN A 20 12.17 10.64 11.67
N SER A 21 12.07 9.36 12.02
CA SER A 21 10.83 8.77 12.50
C SER A 21 10.38 9.34 13.84
N LEU A 22 11.28 9.51 14.79
CA LEU A 22 10.97 10.12 16.09
C LEU A 22 10.47 11.56 15.93
N VAL A 23 11.16 12.37 15.11
CA VAL A 23 10.78 13.78 14.85
C VAL A 23 9.38 13.90 14.23
N HIS A 24 8.97 12.96 13.39
CA HIS A 24 7.69 13.04 12.69
C HIS A 24 6.55 12.27 13.38
N PHE A 25 6.83 11.14 14.04
CA PHE A 25 5.76 10.31 14.59
C PHE A 25 5.21 10.83 15.91
N VAL A 26 5.99 11.59 16.69
CA VAL A 26 5.46 12.28 17.86
C VAL A 26 4.41 13.34 17.46
N PRO A 27 4.71 14.29 16.55
CA PRO A 27 3.69 15.19 16.03
C PRO A 27 2.52 14.48 15.33
N LEU A 28 2.79 13.40 14.59
CA LEU A 28 1.76 12.59 13.94
C LEU A 28 0.74 12.06 14.94
N LEU A 29 1.19 11.51 16.07
CA LEU A 29 0.32 11.01 17.14
C LEU A 29 -0.55 12.13 17.74
N LEU A 30 0.03 13.30 17.98
CA LEU A 30 -0.69 14.45 18.57
C LEU A 30 -1.68 15.08 17.59
N VAL A 31 -1.35 15.15 16.30
CA VAL A 31 -2.17 15.82 15.28
C VAL A 31 -3.27 14.89 14.71
N SER A 32 -3.05 13.60 14.66
CA SER A 32 -3.96 12.65 14.00
C SER A 32 -5.39 12.60 14.59
N PRO A 33 -5.65 12.81 15.90
CA PRO A 33 -7.00 12.89 16.42
C PRO A 33 -7.76 14.12 15.91
N VAL A 34 -7.06 15.23 15.69
CA VAL A 34 -7.64 16.55 15.35
C VAL A 34 -7.77 16.72 13.83
N SER A 35 -6.72 16.42 13.07
CA SER A 35 -6.68 16.70 11.63
C SER A 35 -6.00 15.58 10.85
N ARG A 36 -6.79 14.79 10.12
CA ARG A 36 -6.26 13.75 9.23
C ARG A 36 -5.45 14.32 8.05
N PRO A 37 -5.84 15.44 7.39
CA PRO A 37 -5.00 16.04 6.35
C PRO A 37 -3.63 16.47 6.86
N ALA A 38 -3.56 17.09 8.05
CA ALA A 38 -2.29 17.48 8.66
C ALA A 38 -1.44 16.25 9.05
N ALA A 39 -2.06 15.19 9.59
CA ALA A 39 -1.40 13.94 9.87
C ALA A 39 -0.77 13.34 8.59
N TRP A 40 -1.49 13.36 7.47
CA TRP A 40 -0.96 12.90 6.18
C TRP A 40 0.17 13.79 5.66
N ALA A 41 0.12 15.09 5.87
CA ALA A 41 1.22 15.99 5.51
C ALA A 41 2.50 15.65 6.27
N ILE A 42 2.39 15.40 7.59
CA ILE A 42 3.51 14.94 8.43
C ILE A 42 4.05 13.59 7.93
N TYR A 43 3.16 12.63 7.68
CA TYR A 43 3.55 11.31 7.18
C TYR A 43 4.26 11.37 5.82
N ARG A 44 3.77 12.21 4.91
CA ARG A 44 4.43 12.43 3.62
C ARG A 44 5.79 13.10 3.78
N GLN A 45 5.94 14.05 4.70
CA GLN A 45 7.24 14.66 4.96
C GLN A 45 8.25 13.63 5.50
N TRP A 46 7.81 12.78 6.43
CA TRP A 46 8.61 11.64 6.90
C TRP A 46 9.05 10.74 5.73
N GLY A 47 8.13 10.38 4.86
CA GLY A 47 8.42 9.52 3.70
C GLY A 47 9.39 10.16 2.71
N ARG A 48 9.23 11.46 2.39
CA ARG A 48 10.18 12.19 1.55
C ARG A 48 11.59 12.17 2.13
N ASN A 49 11.72 12.41 3.42
CA ASN A 49 13.01 12.37 4.10
C ASN A 49 13.59 10.95 4.09
N THR A 50 12.76 9.94 4.33
CA THR A 50 13.17 8.53 4.26
C THR A 50 13.68 8.17 2.87
N CYS A 51 12.99 8.57 1.81
CA CYS A 51 13.45 8.35 0.44
C CYS A 51 14.80 9.02 0.19
N ARG A 52 15.01 10.27 0.66
CA ARG A 52 16.31 10.96 0.52
C ARG A 52 17.43 10.25 1.28
N ILE A 53 17.18 9.82 2.52
CA ILE A 53 18.17 9.12 3.36
C ILE A 53 18.63 7.83 2.69
N PHE A 54 17.72 7.08 2.08
CA PHE A 54 18.06 5.81 1.43
C PHE A 54 18.42 5.94 -0.04
N GLY A 55 18.31 7.13 -0.64
CA GLY A 55 18.58 7.34 -2.06
C GLY A 55 17.52 6.72 -2.97
N ILE A 56 16.25 6.76 -2.53
CA ILE A 56 15.12 6.22 -3.28
C ILE A 56 14.46 7.33 -4.08
N THR A 57 14.27 7.12 -5.39
CA THR A 57 13.49 7.99 -6.26
C THR A 57 12.16 7.33 -6.57
N LEU A 58 11.11 8.15 -6.76
CA LEU A 58 9.75 7.68 -7.00
C LEU A 58 9.20 8.28 -8.28
N SER A 59 8.46 7.50 -9.08
CA SER A 59 7.65 7.98 -10.20
C SER A 59 6.25 7.38 -10.17
N LEU A 60 5.31 8.10 -10.78
CA LEU A 60 3.94 7.65 -11.01
C LEU A 60 3.70 7.54 -12.51
N ARG A 61 3.30 6.37 -12.96
CA ARG A 61 2.75 6.14 -14.29
C ARG A 61 1.26 5.93 -14.17
N ASP A 62 0.46 6.61 -14.97
CA ASP A 62 -1.00 6.53 -14.92
C ASP A 62 -1.56 6.31 -16.32
N ASP A 63 -2.01 5.10 -16.60
CA ASP A 63 -2.62 4.72 -17.88
C ASP A 63 -4.02 5.32 -18.09
N ASN A 64 -4.58 5.94 -17.05
CA ASN A 64 -5.91 6.55 -17.11
C ASN A 64 -5.86 8.04 -17.47
N SER A 65 -4.67 8.63 -17.61
CA SER A 65 -4.48 10.07 -17.87
C SER A 65 -5.26 10.97 -16.91
N GLY A 66 -5.38 10.53 -15.65
CA GLY A 66 -6.12 11.23 -14.59
C GLY A 66 -7.63 10.97 -14.58
N ASP A 67 -8.20 10.32 -15.59
CA ASP A 67 -9.61 9.90 -15.58
C ASP A 67 -9.75 8.48 -15.02
N LEU A 68 -10.01 8.41 -13.74
CA LEU A 68 -10.20 7.15 -13.01
C LEU A 68 -11.63 6.61 -13.06
N GLY A 69 -12.49 7.23 -13.87
CA GLY A 69 -13.91 6.89 -13.95
C GLY A 69 -14.71 7.30 -12.69
N PRO A 70 -15.97 6.82 -12.55
CA PRO A 70 -16.85 7.24 -11.46
C PRO A 70 -16.37 6.75 -10.09
N LYS A 71 -16.52 7.61 -9.09
CA LYS A 71 -16.29 7.28 -7.67
C LYS A 71 -17.39 6.34 -7.14
N PRO A 72 -17.11 5.58 -6.09
CA PRO A 72 -15.87 5.56 -5.29
C PRO A 72 -14.73 4.78 -5.97
N HIS A 73 -13.46 5.11 -5.61
CA HIS A 73 -12.27 4.45 -6.15
C HIS A 73 -11.64 3.53 -5.10
N LEU A 74 -11.38 2.28 -5.51
CA LEU A 74 -10.64 1.29 -4.74
C LEU A 74 -9.34 0.98 -5.45
N TYR A 75 -8.21 1.40 -4.89
CA TYR A 75 -6.90 1.00 -5.39
C TYR A 75 -6.58 -0.42 -4.96
N VAL A 76 -6.31 -1.28 -5.93
CA VAL A 76 -6.03 -2.70 -5.71
C VAL A 76 -4.58 -2.99 -6.04
N TRP A 77 -3.80 -3.22 -5.00
CA TRP A 77 -2.37 -3.46 -5.08
C TRP A 77 -2.08 -4.90 -5.51
N LEU A 78 -1.48 -5.07 -6.69
CA LEU A 78 -1.34 -6.35 -7.39
C LEU A 78 -0.15 -7.17 -6.90
N ASN A 79 0.99 -6.52 -6.58
CA ASN A 79 2.23 -7.18 -6.19
C ASN A 79 2.85 -6.52 -4.96
N GLN A 80 2.87 -7.22 -3.85
CA GLN A 80 3.46 -6.70 -2.62
C GLN A 80 4.81 -7.37 -2.38
N THR A 81 5.92 -6.61 -2.53
CA THR A 81 7.28 -7.17 -2.52
C THR A 81 8.15 -6.65 -1.39
N SER A 82 7.91 -5.41 -0.94
CA SER A 82 8.81 -4.68 -0.06
C SER A 82 8.04 -3.89 1.01
N LEU A 83 8.71 -3.48 2.08
CA LEU A 83 8.19 -2.44 2.98
C LEU A 83 8.32 -1.03 2.35
N ALA A 84 9.24 -0.84 1.42
CA ALA A 84 9.38 0.40 0.67
C ALA A 84 8.15 0.70 -0.19
N ASP A 85 7.39 -0.31 -0.58
CA ASP A 85 6.13 -0.19 -1.32
C ASP A 85 5.15 0.76 -0.62
N VAL A 86 4.99 0.61 0.71
CA VAL A 86 4.05 1.44 1.49
C VAL A 86 4.45 2.91 1.44
N VAL A 87 5.76 3.19 1.49
CA VAL A 87 6.29 4.56 1.41
C VAL A 87 6.00 5.15 0.03
N ALA A 88 6.26 4.39 -1.05
CA ALA A 88 6.02 4.84 -2.43
C ALA A 88 4.54 5.15 -2.66
N VAL A 89 3.64 4.22 -2.31
CA VAL A 89 2.19 4.40 -2.45
C VAL A 89 1.70 5.61 -1.65
N ALA A 90 2.21 5.83 -0.43
CA ALA A 90 1.81 6.96 0.41
C ALA A 90 2.31 8.32 -0.10
N GLN A 91 3.41 8.34 -0.85
CA GLN A 91 3.92 9.58 -1.46
C GLN A 91 3.14 9.98 -2.72
N LEU A 92 2.74 9.01 -3.51
CA LEU A 92 2.24 9.23 -4.86
C LEU A 92 0.70 9.22 -4.96
N LEU A 93 -0.01 8.51 -4.08
CA LEU A 93 -1.47 8.49 -4.07
C LEU A 93 -2.09 9.56 -3.13
N PRO A 94 -3.37 9.94 -3.33
CA PRO A 94 -4.12 10.75 -2.35
C PRO A 94 -4.12 10.10 -0.96
N PRO A 95 -4.44 10.81 0.12
CA PRO A 95 -4.60 10.20 1.44
C PRO A 95 -5.58 9.03 1.43
N TRP A 96 -5.15 7.85 1.84
CA TRP A 96 -5.90 6.61 1.74
C TRP A 96 -6.07 5.90 3.08
N TYR A 97 -6.99 4.95 3.13
CA TYR A 97 -7.19 3.98 4.20
C TYR A 97 -6.79 2.59 3.71
N SER A 98 -6.48 1.69 4.61
CA SER A 98 -6.17 0.30 4.28
C SER A 98 -6.62 -0.66 5.37
N ILE A 99 -6.61 -1.94 5.02
CA ILE A 99 -6.71 -3.04 5.96
C ILE A 99 -5.31 -3.62 6.12
N GLY A 100 -4.75 -3.48 7.31
CA GLY A 100 -3.42 -3.99 7.67
C GLY A 100 -3.49 -5.16 8.64
N ASN A 101 -2.52 -6.07 8.56
CA ASN A 101 -2.37 -7.11 9.56
C ASN A 101 -1.75 -6.53 10.84
N ILE A 102 -2.14 -7.06 12.01
CA ILE A 102 -1.62 -6.67 13.32
C ILE A 102 -0.10 -6.75 13.40
N GLU A 103 0.51 -7.69 12.69
CA GLU A 103 1.97 -7.81 12.62
C GLU A 103 2.65 -6.51 12.19
N TYR A 104 2.06 -5.80 11.22
CA TYR A 104 2.57 -4.49 10.77
C TYR A 104 2.33 -3.38 11.81
N ALA A 105 1.21 -3.43 12.53
CA ALA A 105 0.92 -2.46 13.58
C ALA A 105 1.86 -2.62 14.80
N MET A 106 2.36 -3.84 15.02
CA MET A 106 3.31 -4.14 16.09
C MET A 106 4.77 -3.86 15.70
N MET A 107 5.07 -3.65 14.42
CA MET A 107 6.44 -3.33 14.00
C MET A 107 6.83 -1.91 14.46
N PRO A 108 7.98 -1.75 15.11
CA PRO A 108 8.52 -0.41 15.42
C PRO A 108 8.58 0.47 14.15
N LEU A 109 8.34 1.74 14.31
CA LEU A 109 8.30 2.77 13.26
C LEU A 109 7.10 2.63 12.31
N LEU A 110 6.84 1.45 11.73
CA LEU A 110 5.71 1.26 10.81
C LEU A 110 4.36 1.30 11.53
N GLY A 111 4.26 0.61 12.66
CA GLY A 111 3.05 0.60 13.49
C GLY A 111 2.68 1.99 14.03
N TRP A 112 3.68 2.81 14.31
CA TRP A 112 3.50 4.19 14.76
C TRP A 112 2.85 5.10 13.70
N ALA A 113 2.85 4.70 12.44
CA ALA A 113 2.11 5.39 11.37
C ALA A 113 0.72 4.79 11.12
N ILE A 114 0.60 3.46 11.19
CA ILE A 114 -0.62 2.72 10.85
C ILE A 114 -1.81 3.14 11.74
N VAL A 115 -1.59 3.23 13.05
CA VAL A 115 -2.64 3.58 14.02
C VAL A 115 -3.10 5.04 13.88
N PRO A 116 -2.20 6.04 13.87
CA PRO A 116 -2.57 7.44 13.67
C PRO A 116 -3.26 7.70 12.34
N LEU A 117 -2.87 7.01 11.27
CA LEU A 117 -3.51 7.14 9.96
C LEU A 117 -4.86 6.39 9.87
N ARG A 118 -5.30 5.77 10.97
CA ARG A 118 -6.61 5.09 11.12
C ARG A 118 -6.79 3.93 10.14
N PHE A 119 -5.74 3.14 9.91
CA PHE A 119 -5.87 1.90 9.16
C PHE A 119 -6.66 0.88 9.98
N VAL A 120 -7.43 0.05 9.29
CA VAL A 120 -8.17 -1.03 9.93
C VAL A 120 -7.21 -2.18 10.20
N VAL A 121 -6.86 -2.38 11.47
CA VAL A 121 -5.97 -3.48 11.88
C VAL A 121 -6.79 -4.74 12.11
N ILE A 122 -6.36 -5.85 11.50
CA ILE A 122 -7.00 -7.16 11.64
C ILE A 122 -5.98 -8.23 12.02
N VAL A 123 -6.44 -9.27 12.69
CA VAL A 123 -5.72 -10.54 12.84
C VAL A 123 -6.15 -11.43 11.67
N ARG A 124 -5.21 -11.74 10.77
CA ARG A 124 -5.49 -12.42 9.49
C ARG A 124 -6.20 -13.76 9.66
N GLN A 125 -5.88 -14.50 10.71
CA GLN A 125 -6.45 -15.81 11.02
C GLN A 125 -7.93 -15.73 11.43
N TRP A 126 -8.40 -14.56 11.86
CA TRP A 126 -9.76 -14.36 12.37
C TRP A 126 -10.68 -13.88 11.25
N LYS A 127 -11.36 -14.83 10.60
CA LYS A 127 -12.30 -14.55 9.49
C LYS A 127 -13.34 -13.47 9.83
N ALA A 128 -13.82 -13.44 11.08
CA ALA A 128 -14.77 -12.43 11.54
C ALA A 128 -14.19 -11.00 11.51
N GLN A 129 -12.91 -10.82 11.88
CA GLN A 129 -12.25 -9.52 11.80
C GLN A 129 -12.01 -9.11 10.36
N ALA A 130 -11.58 -10.04 9.50
CA ALA A 130 -11.42 -9.77 8.07
C ALA A 130 -12.74 -9.31 7.44
N LYS A 131 -13.87 -9.98 7.76
CA LYS A 131 -15.21 -9.58 7.31
C LYS A 131 -15.57 -8.16 7.79
N ARG A 132 -15.39 -7.87 9.09
CA ARG A 132 -15.62 -6.52 9.65
C ARG A 132 -14.72 -5.46 8.99
N GLY A 133 -13.47 -5.81 8.65
CA GLY A 133 -12.56 -4.94 7.92
C GLY A 133 -13.12 -4.56 6.54
N ILE A 134 -13.62 -5.53 5.79
CA ILE A 134 -14.27 -5.31 4.49
C ILE A 134 -15.54 -4.44 4.65
N GLU A 135 -16.35 -4.68 5.67
CA GLU A 135 -17.55 -3.88 5.94
C GLU A 135 -17.21 -2.42 6.27
N ARG A 136 -16.19 -2.18 7.09
CA ARG A 136 -15.68 -0.82 7.36
C ARG A 136 -15.14 -0.14 6.12
N ALA A 137 -14.41 -0.87 5.27
CA ALA A 137 -13.88 -0.35 4.03
C ALA A 137 -15.00 0.01 3.04
N ALA A 138 -16.01 -0.84 2.88
CA ALA A 138 -17.18 -0.57 2.05
C ALA A 138 -17.93 0.68 2.52
N ALA A 139 -18.19 0.79 3.82
CA ALA A 139 -18.79 1.99 4.40
C ALA A 139 -17.92 3.24 4.22
N GLY A 140 -16.60 3.10 4.23
CA GLY A 140 -15.66 4.19 3.95
C GLY A 140 -15.72 4.64 2.49
N LEU A 141 -15.72 3.71 1.56
CA LEU A 141 -15.87 3.97 0.12
C LEU A 141 -17.19 4.69 -0.18
N ALA A 142 -18.28 4.26 0.44
CA ALA A 142 -19.59 4.93 0.29
C ALA A 142 -19.57 6.39 0.78
N ARG A 143 -18.67 6.74 1.70
CA ARG A 143 -18.43 8.13 2.16
C ARG A 143 -17.39 8.89 1.33
N GLY A 144 -16.98 8.36 0.17
CA GLY A 144 -15.99 8.98 -0.71
C GLY A 144 -14.53 8.86 -0.23
N GLN A 145 -14.24 7.98 0.74
CA GLN A 145 -12.88 7.73 1.19
C GLN A 145 -12.11 6.93 0.14
N THR A 146 -10.83 7.23 -0.03
CA THR A 146 -9.91 6.44 -0.85
C THR A 146 -9.40 5.24 -0.06
N TRP A 147 -9.46 4.08 -0.64
CA TRP A 147 -8.95 2.84 -0.03
C TRP A 147 -7.92 2.17 -0.92
N VAL A 148 -6.88 1.62 -0.29
CA VAL A 148 -5.85 0.78 -0.93
C VAL A 148 -5.88 -0.59 -0.27
N ILE A 149 -5.97 -1.66 -1.03
CA ILE A 149 -5.99 -3.03 -0.52
C ILE A 149 -5.13 -3.95 -1.38
N SER A 150 -4.32 -4.81 -0.75
CA SER A 150 -3.51 -5.80 -1.48
C SER A 150 -4.33 -7.05 -1.82
N VAL A 151 -4.22 -7.54 -3.06
CA VAL A 151 -4.83 -8.81 -3.47
C VAL A 151 -4.12 -10.03 -2.88
N GLU A 152 -2.83 -9.92 -2.59
CA GLU A 152 -2.04 -11.01 -2.03
C GLU A 152 -2.16 -11.08 -0.51
N GLY A 153 -2.33 -9.93 0.15
CA GLY A 153 -2.42 -9.78 1.59
C GLY A 153 -1.11 -10.10 2.34
N SER A 154 -0.01 -10.34 1.65
CA SER A 154 1.32 -10.50 2.22
C SER A 154 2.39 -10.21 1.16
N ARG A 155 3.61 -9.88 1.62
CA ARG A 155 4.76 -9.71 0.73
C ARG A 155 5.22 -11.05 0.20
N THR A 156 5.50 -11.13 -1.11
CA THR A 156 6.11 -12.29 -1.73
C THR A 156 7.57 -12.47 -1.27
N PRO A 157 8.06 -13.70 -1.08
CA PRO A 157 9.46 -13.93 -0.73
C PRO A 157 10.40 -13.88 -1.95
N ASP A 158 9.92 -14.28 -3.12
CA ASP A 158 10.73 -14.49 -4.33
C ASP A 158 10.38 -13.54 -5.50
N GLY A 159 9.37 -12.70 -5.33
CA GLY A 159 8.88 -11.75 -6.35
C GLY A 159 7.79 -12.33 -7.24
N ARG A 160 7.46 -13.61 -7.12
CA ARG A 160 6.36 -14.21 -7.86
C ARG A 160 5.03 -13.84 -7.24
N LEU A 161 4.00 -13.71 -8.05
CA LEU A 161 2.65 -13.42 -7.58
C LEU A 161 2.12 -14.56 -6.69
N LEU A 162 1.70 -14.19 -5.49
CA LEU A 162 1.01 -15.09 -4.58
C LEU A 162 -0.44 -15.36 -5.03
N PRO A 163 -1.13 -16.36 -4.47
CA PRO A 163 -2.57 -16.56 -4.70
C PRO A 163 -3.37 -15.34 -4.26
N PHE A 164 -4.22 -14.85 -5.16
CA PHE A 164 -5.07 -13.69 -4.89
C PHE A 164 -6.19 -14.02 -3.90
N LYS A 165 -6.41 -13.11 -2.94
CA LYS A 165 -7.47 -13.21 -1.93
C LYS A 165 -8.77 -12.64 -2.48
N LYS A 166 -9.90 -13.23 -2.11
CA LYS A 166 -11.23 -12.78 -2.55
C LYS A 166 -11.65 -11.42 -1.97
N GLY A 167 -11.02 -10.97 -0.88
CA GLY A 167 -11.37 -9.74 -0.16
C GLY A 167 -11.48 -8.50 -1.04
N PRO A 168 -10.48 -8.17 -1.86
CA PRO A 168 -10.54 -7.00 -2.75
C PRO A 168 -11.70 -7.02 -3.74
N ALA A 169 -11.95 -8.16 -4.39
CA ALA A 169 -13.09 -8.30 -5.30
C ALA A 169 -14.44 -8.16 -4.57
N VAL A 170 -14.59 -8.81 -3.41
CA VAL A 170 -15.79 -8.68 -2.57
C VAL A 170 -16.02 -7.24 -2.12
N LEU A 171 -14.94 -6.53 -1.75
CA LEU A 171 -15.03 -5.12 -1.36
C LEU A 171 -15.49 -4.25 -2.54
N ALA A 172 -14.90 -4.43 -3.72
CA ALA A 172 -15.26 -3.68 -4.92
C ALA A 172 -16.73 -3.87 -5.30
N LEU A 173 -17.18 -5.13 -5.36
CA LEU A 173 -18.56 -5.47 -5.69
C LEU A 173 -19.56 -4.93 -4.64
N LYS A 174 -19.25 -5.06 -3.35
CA LYS A 174 -20.11 -4.56 -2.28
C LYS A 174 -20.23 -3.03 -2.28
N SER A 175 -19.19 -2.32 -2.66
CA SER A 175 -19.16 -0.85 -2.70
C SER A 175 -19.46 -0.27 -4.08
N GLN A 176 -19.58 -1.11 -5.11
CA GLN A 176 -19.70 -0.70 -6.52
C GLN A 176 -18.57 0.27 -6.93
N ALA A 177 -17.39 0.08 -6.35
CA ALA A 177 -16.25 0.97 -6.53
C ALA A 177 -15.51 0.63 -7.83
N THR A 178 -15.14 1.65 -8.59
CA THR A 178 -14.18 1.47 -9.68
C THR A 178 -12.84 1.01 -9.12
N ILE A 179 -12.35 -0.13 -9.58
CA ILE A 179 -11.03 -0.65 -9.21
C ILE A 179 -9.98 0.08 -10.03
N ILE A 180 -8.95 0.57 -9.35
CA ILE A 180 -7.72 1.08 -9.94
C ILE A 180 -6.63 0.07 -9.60
N PRO A 181 -6.28 -0.86 -10.51
CA PRO A 181 -5.19 -1.78 -10.24
C PRO A 181 -3.89 -1.01 -10.20
N LEU A 182 -3.04 -1.29 -9.22
CA LEU A 182 -1.70 -0.68 -9.13
C LEU A 182 -0.63 -1.75 -9.00
N ALA A 183 0.44 -1.58 -9.76
CA ALA A 183 1.65 -2.39 -9.69
C ALA A 183 2.83 -1.54 -9.22
N LEU A 184 3.80 -2.17 -8.58
CA LEU A 184 5.05 -1.53 -8.18
C LEU A 184 6.24 -2.22 -8.82
N HIS A 185 7.12 -1.41 -9.40
CA HIS A 185 8.37 -1.87 -10.00
C HIS A 185 9.56 -1.32 -9.20
N GLY A 186 10.65 -2.09 -9.11
CA GLY A 186 11.89 -1.69 -8.45
C GLY A 186 11.90 -1.78 -6.92
N ALA A 187 10.77 -1.86 -6.25
CA ALA A 187 10.73 -1.86 -4.78
C ALA A 187 11.43 -3.07 -4.14
N ARG A 188 11.38 -4.23 -4.81
CA ARG A 188 12.11 -5.42 -4.38
C ARG A 188 13.62 -5.24 -4.47
N ASP A 189 14.11 -4.52 -5.46
CA ASP A 189 15.54 -4.25 -5.63
C ASP A 189 16.06 -3.30 -4.55
N VAL A 190 15.22 -2.35 -4.13
CA VAL A 190 15.50 -1.44 -3.02
C VAL A 190 15.56 -2.19 -1.69
N MET A 191 14.58 -3.03 -1.38
CA MET A 191 14.51 -3.75 -0.11
C MET A 191 13.81 -5.11 -0.27
N PRO A 192 14.53 -6.17 -0.65
CA PRO A 192 13.97 -7.52 -0.70
C PRO A 192 13.43 -7.98 0.65
N ARG A 193 12.46 -8.88 0.65
CA ARG A 193 11.96 -9.46 1.90
C ARG A 193 13.06 -10.23 2.63
N GLY A 194 13.25 -9.92 3.91
CA GLY A 194 14.29 -10.52 4.75
C GLY A 194 15.63 -9.79 4.72
N GLU A 195 15.80 -8.79 3.84
CA GLU A 195 16.98 -7.94 3.84
C GLU A 195 16.64 -6.61 4.55
N TRP A 196 17.55 -6.16 5.42
CA TRP A 196 17.41 -4.91 6.13
C TRP A 196 18.24 -3.77 5.54
N ARG A 197 19.23 -4.10 4.69
CA ARG A 197 20.09 -3.11 4.03
C ARG A 197 19.43 -2.62 2.76
N LEU A 198 18.84 -1.42 2.85
CA LEU A 198 18.22 -0.79 1.68
C LEU A 198 19.27 -0.35 0.67
N ARG A 199 18.98 -0.55 -0.59
CA ARG A 199 19.77 -0.07 -1.72
C ARG A 199 19.16 1.23 -2.25
N PRO A 200 19.97 2.20 -2.67
CA PRO A 200 19.48 3.28 -3.52
C PRO A 200 18.83 2.68 -4.78
N GLY A 201 17.75 3.30 -5.24
CA GLY A 201 17.06 2.78 -6.42
C GLY A 201 15.83 3.61 -6.79
N HIS A 202 15.15 3.15 -7.82
CA HIS A 202 13.92 3.75 -8.31
C HIS A 202 12.73 2.85 -8.04
N ILE A 203 11.61 3.43 -7.57
CA ILE A 203 10.34 2.73 -7.42
C ILE A 203 9.32 3.45 -8.28
N GLU A 204 8.75 2.75 -9.25
CA GLU A 204 7.62 3.21 -10.02
C GLU A 204 6.32 2.64 -9.45
N VAL A 205 5.33 3.49 -9.25
CA VAL A 205 3.94 3.10 -9.01
C VAL A 205 3.20 3.27 -10.31
N HIS A 206 2.68 2.17 -10.86
CA HIS A 206 1.94 2.16 -12.11
C HIS A 206 0.45 1.96 -11.83
N LEU A 207 -0.37 2.96 -12.13
CA LEU A 207 -1.83 2.88 -12.12
C LEU A 207 -2.30 2.36 -13.49
N LEU A 208 -2.77 1.13 -13.49
CA LEU A 208 -3.26 0.45 -14.68
C LEU A 208 -4.70 0.89 -15.00
N LYS A 209 -5.18 0.52 -16.17
CA LYS A 209 -6.54 0.86 -16.62
C LYS A 209 -7.59 0.50 -15.58
N ALA A 210 -8.45 1.45 -15.27
CA ALA A 210 -9.55 1.32 -14.32
C ALA A 210 -10.54 0.25 -14.75
N ILE A 211 -11.02 -0.54 -13.79
CA ILE A 211 -12.00 -1.60 -13.99
C ILE A 211 -13.31 -1.20 -13.30
N PRO A 212 -14.36 -0.86 -14.04
CA PRO A 212 -15.65 -0.53 -13.45
C PRO A 212 -16.30 -1.80 -12.87
N THR A 213 -16.93 -1.66 -11.70
CA THR A 213 -17.68 -2.77 -11.06
C THR A 213 -19.16 -2.48 -10.91
N ARG A 214 -19.60 -1.32 -11.39
CA ARG A 214 -21.01 -0.92 -11.30
C ARG A 214 -21.90 -1.91 -12.04
N GLY A 215 -22.93 -2.43 -11.38
CA GLY A 215 -23.85 -3.42 -11.92
C GLY A 215 -23.39 -4.88 -11.77
N LEU A 216 -22.12 -5.11 -11.39
CA LEU A 216 -21.65 -6.44 -11.05
C LEU A 216 -22.19 -6.89 -9.68
N THR A 217 -22.39 -8.19 -9.53
CA THR A 217 -22.93 -8.82 -8.33
C THR A 217 -21.86 -9.64 -7.59
N TYR A 218 -22.20 -10.19 -6.44
CA TYR A 218 -21.29 -11.07 -5.68
C TYR A 218 -20.86 -12.31 -6.47
N ASP A 219 -21.66 -12.77 -7.41
CA ASP A 219 -21.35 -13.97 -8.22
C ASP A 219 -20.25 -13.71 -9.24
N ASP A 220 -20.05 -12.46 -9.63
CA ASP A 220 -18.98 -12.04 -10.55
C ASP A 220 -17.58 -11.99 -9.89
N ARG A 221 -17.48 -12.26 -8.58
CA ARG A 221 -16.22 -12.12 -7.79
C ARG A 221 -15.06 -12.96 -8.32
N ASN A 222 -15.34 -14.15 -8.87
CA ASN A 222 -14.27 -15.01 -9.39
C ASN A 222 -13.76 -14.48 -10.73
N GLY A 223 -14.66 -14.09 -11.65
CA GLY A 223 -14.29 -13.46 -12.92
C GLY A 223 -13.50 -12.17 -12.73
N LEU A 224 -13.89 -11.34 -11.75
CA LEU A 224 -13.16 -10.12 -11.40
C LEU A 224 -11.75 -10.42 -10.86
N LEU A 225 -11.58 -11.49 -10.07
CA LEU A 225 -10.27 -11.92 -9.58
C LEU A 225 -9.38 -12.45 -10.71
N GLU A 226 -9.95 -13.22 -11.64
CA GLU A 226 -9.25 -13.71 -12.83
C GLU A 226 -8.80 -12.55 -13.72
N GLN A 227 -9.66 -11.55 -13.91
CA GLN A 227 -9.31 -10.32 -14.63
C GLN A 227 -8.14 -9.59 -13.95
N LEU A 228 -8.19 -9.38 -12.63
CA LEU A 228 -7.10 -8.78 -11.87
C LEU A 228 -5.81 -9.60 -11.96
N ARG A 229 -5.91 -10.93 -11.93
CA ARG A 229 -4.78 -11.83 -12.08
C ARG A 229 -4.14 -11.70 -13.45
N SER A 230 -4.94 -11.72 -14.52
CA SER A 230 -4.47 -11.54 -15.89
C SER A 230 -3.82 -10.19 -16.14
N VAL A 231 -4.36 -9.13 -15.51
CA VAL A 231 -3.74 -7.79 -15.53
C VAL A 231 -2.37 -7.81 -14.85
N ALA A 232 -2.27 -8.41 -13.66
CA ALA A 232 -1.02 -8.51 -12.93
C ALA A 232 0.04 -9.34 -13.67
N GLU A 233 -0.33 -10.47 -14.26
CA GLU A 233 0.57 -11.33 -15.01
C GLU A 233 1.12 -10.63 -16.27
N ARG A 234 0.31 -9.85 -16.97
CA ARG A 234 0.78 -9.07 -18.13
C ARG A 234 1.71 -7.92 -17.74
N GLU A 235 1.43 -7.28 -16.61
CA GLU A 235 2.21 -6.11 -16.16
C GLU A 235 3.55 -6.52 -15.56
N LEU A 236 3.64 -7.68 -14.94
CA LEU A 236 4.79 -8.12 -14.16
C LEU A 236 5.60 -9.24 -14.86
N ALA A 237 5.26 -9.57 -16.11
CA ALA A 237 5.99 -10.52 -16.97
C ALA A 237 7.35 -9.94 -17.47
#